data_7171a7b762241b384890c328a2fa8578
#
_entry.id   7171a7b762241b384890c328a2fa8578
#
_cell.length_a   1.000
_cell.length_b   1.000
_cell.length_c   1.000
_cell.angle_alpha   90.00
_cell.angle_beta   90.00
_cell.angle_gamma   90.00
#
_symmetry.space_group_name_H-M   'P 1'
#
loop_
_entity.id
_entity.type
_entity.pdbx_description
1 polymer ?
#
loop_
_entity_poly.entity_id
_entity_poly.type
_entity_poly.pdbx_seq_one_letter_code
_entity_poly.pdbx_strand_id
1 'polypeptide(L)'
;FLKGKFPGITEYVSNAFNSKKNAMLIFNKRLAVCPVTTHIPIKNVSKNIKKQDIKDKVILINNFYLNNFHFKPKIAIVGLNPHCESFDNFNEDEMIIKPTIINLQKKFEVSGPYPADTVFLEDNRKKFNVIVGMYHDQVLAPLKTLFEYNAINITLGLPFIRITPDHG
;
A
#
# COMPACT_ATOMS: atom_id res chain seq x y z
N PHE A 1 -20.17 -3.80 16.88
CA PHE A 1 -20.20 -5.13 16.29
C PHE A 1 -18.84 -5.82 16.32
N LEU A 2 -17.73 -5.13 16.02
CA LEU A 2 -16.37 -5.69 15.96
C LEU A 2 -15.51 -5.45 17.22
N LYS A 3 -16.07 -4.85 18.27
CA LYS A 3 -15.34 -4.44 19.49
C LYS A 3 -14.47 -5.58 20.06
N GLY A 4 -13.16 -5.43 19.95
CA GLY A 4 -12.14 -6.28 20.59
C GLY A 4 -11.66 -7.51 19.81
N LYS A 5 -12.27 -7.88 18.65
CA LYS A 5 -11.85 -9.06 17.87
C LYS A 5 -11.08 -8.73 16.60
N PHE A 6 -11.43 -7.63 15.91
CA PHE A 6 -10.80 -7.22 14.65
C PHE A 6 -10.59 -5.71 14.64
N PRO A 7 -9.47 -5.21 14.12
CA PRO A 7 -9.18 -3.78 14.02
C PRO A 7 -10.09 -3.05 13.01
N GLY A 8 -10.62 -3.77 12.01
CA GLY A 8 -11.51 -3.21 11.00
C GLY A 8 -12.35 -4.26 10.27
N ILE A 9 -13.29 -3.79 9.44
CA ILE A 9 -14.17 -4.66 8.64
C ILE A 9 -13.37 -5.49 7.62
N THR A 10 -12.31 -4.92 7.04
CA THR A 10 -11.46 -5.62 6.09
C THR A 10 -10.80 -6.85 6.72
N GLU A 11 -10.27 -6.71 7.93
CA GLU A 11 -9.65 -7.80 8.67
C GLU A 11 -10.67 -8.87 9.08
N TYR A 12 -11.86 -8.44 9.48
CA TYR A 12 -12.97 -9.36 9.78
C TYR A 12 -13.36 -10.21 8.56
N VAL A 13 -13.59 -9.56 7.41
CA VAL A 13 -13.99 -10.25 6.17
C VAL A 13 -12.87 -11.18 5.70
N SER A 14 -11.62 -10.71 5.71
CA SER A 14 -10.47 -11.55 5.33
C SER A 14 -10.36 -12.81 6.20
N ASN A 15 -10.58 -12.67 7.50
CA ASN A 15 -10.57 -13.82 8.41
C ASN A 15 -11.74 -14.77 8.14
N ALA A 16 -12.95 -14.26 7.91
CA ALA A 16 -14.13 -15.06 7.62
C ALA A 16 -13.99 -15.93 6.36
N PHE A 17 -13.22 -15.45 5.38
CA PHE A 17 -12.94 -16.18 4.13
C PHE A 17 -11.56 -16.85 4.10
N ASN A 18 -10.87 -16.97 5.25
CA ASN A 18 -9.52 -17.53 5.34
C ASN A 18 -8.51 -16.91 4.35
N SER A 19 -8.73 -15.65 3.96
CA SER A 19 -7.82 -14.93 3.07
C SER A 19 -6.59 -14.47 3.84
N LYS A 20 -5.49 -15.20 3.67
CA LYS A 20 -4.21 -14.90 4.32
C LYS A 20 -3.50 -13.67 3.73
N LYS A 21 -3.89 -13.26 2.53
CA LYS A 21 -3.27 -12.16 1.78
C LYS A 21 -4.37 -11.22 1.31
N ASN A 22 -4.33 -10.01 1.80
CA ASN A 22 -5.25 -8.97 1.37
C ASN A 22 -4.52 -7.64 1.17
N ALA A 23 -5.11 -6.74 0.41
CA ALA A 23 -4.62 -5.38 0.26
C ALA A 23 -5.79 -4.41 0.21
N MET A 24 -5.66 -3.30 0.90
CA MET A 24 -6.55 -2.16 0.82
C MET A 24 -6.03 -1.24 -0.29
N LEU A 25 -6.69 -1.25 -1.44
CA LEU A 25 -6.39 -0.35 -2.56
C LEU A 25 -7.40 0.79 -2.55
N ILE A 26 -6.94 1.99 -2.21
CA ILE A 26 -7.75 3.20 -2.39
C ILE A 26 -7.52 3.68 -3.80
N PHE A 27 -8.54 3.52 -4.63
CA PHE A 27 -8.47 3.67 -6.07
C PHE A 27 -9.13 4.97 -6.54
N ASN A 28 -8.36 5.78 -7.22
CA ASN A 28 -8.83 6.87 -8.07
C ASN A 28 -8.24 6.67 -9.47
N LYS A 29 -8.95 7.10 -10.53
CA LYS A 29 -8.50 6.93 -11.94
C LYS A 29 -7.13 7.55 -12.24
N ARG A 30 -6.73 8.59 -11.49
CA ARG A 30 -5.45 9.28 -11.70
C ARG A 30 -4.31 8.69 -10.90
N LEU A 31 -4.61 8.15 -9.71
CA LEU A 31 -3.63 7.59 -8.80
C LEU A 31 -4.34 6.70 -7.79
N ALA A 32 -3.85 5.49 -7.58
CA ALA A 32 -4.27 4.65 -6.46
C ALA A 32 -3.18 4.60 -5.38
N VAL A 33 -3.57 4.28 -4.15
CA VAL A 33 -2.62 4.06 -3.05
C VAL A 33 -2.93 2.80 -2.28
N CYS A 34 -1.90 2.18 -1.71
CA CYS A 34 -2.04 0.98 -0.89
C CYS A 34 -1.09 1.05 0.30
N PRO A 35 -1.57 1.10 1.54
CA PRO A 35 -0.72 0.97 2.72
C PRO A 35 -0.36 -0.50 2.97
N VAL A 36 0.89 -0.74 3.38
CA VAL A 36 1.36 -2.06 3.80
C VAL A 36 0.74 -2.44 5.14
N THR A 37 0.82 -1.54 6.12
CA THR A 37 0.14 -1.66 7.41
C THR A 37 -1.07 -0.74 7.45
N THR A 38 -2.19 -1.22 8.01
CA THR A 38 -3.48 -0.49 8.04
C THR A 38 -3.80 0.02 9.45
N HIS A 39 -4.71 -0.60 10.16
CA HIS A 39 -5.29 -0.11 11.42
C HIS A 39 -4.45 -0.49 12.65
N ILE A 40 -3.17 -0.17 12.64
CA ILE A 40 -2.27 -0.37 13.80
C ILE A 40 -1.77 0.97 14.34
N PRO A 41 -1.50 1.07 15.65
CA PRO A 41 -0.88 2.27 16.22
C PRO A 41 0.45 2.59 15.56
N ILE A 42 0.73 3.88 15.32
CA ILE A 42 1.96 4.32 14.63
C ILE A 42 3.24 3.78 15.28
N LYS A 43 3.29 3.69 16.61
CA LYS A 43 4.42 3.13 17.37
C LYS A 43 4.74 1.67 17.04
N ASN A 44 3.81 0.96 16.40
CA ASN A 44 3.97 -0.45 16.02
C ASN A 44 4.32 -0.63 14.55
N VAL A 45 4.30 0.42 13.73
CA VAL A 45 4.49 0.33 12.28
C VAL A 45 5.83 -0.30 11.93
N SER A 46 6.93 0.26 12.42
CA SER A 46 8.28 -0.22 12.15
C SER A 46 8.42 -1.74 12.40
N LYS A 47 7.96 -2.21 13.55
CA LYS A 47 8.03 -3.63 13.96
C LYS A 47 7.15 -4.56 13.11
N ASN A 48 6.18 -4.02 12.39
CA ASN A 48 5.22 -4.79 11.59
C ASN A 48 5.48 -4.72 10.08
N ILE A 49 6.51 -4.00 9.63
CA ILE A 49 6.91 -4.00 8.21
C ILE A 49 7.72 -5.26 7.92
N LYS A 50 7.21 -6.09 7.01
CA LYS A 50 7.88 -7.33 6.59
C LYS A 50 8.02 -7.38 5.07
N LYS A 51 9.14 -7.96 4.60
CA LYS A 51 9.41 -8.18 3.17
C LYS A 51 8.23 -8.89 2.47
N GLN A 52 7.62 -9.87 3.16
CA GLN A 52 6.52 -10.65 2.59
C GLN A 52 5.25 -9.80 2.40
N ASP A 53 4.93 -8.93 3.35
CA ASP A 53 3.74 -8.08 3.24
C ASP A 53 3.84 -7.11 2.06
N ILE A 54 5.01 -6.48 1.87
CA ILE A 54 5.27 -5.62 0.70
C ILE A 54 5.12 -6.42 -0.60
N LYS A 55 5.68 -7.63 -0.68
CA LYS A 55 5.56 -8.51 -1.86
C LYS A 55 4.10 -8.86 -2.15
N ASP A 56 3.34 -9.24 -1.13
CA ASP A 56 1.94 -9.63 -1.29
C ASP A 56 1.09 -8.45 -1.79
N LYS A 57 1.31 -7.23 -1.29
CA LYS A 57 0.62 -6.03 -1.80
C LYS A 57 0.90 -5.81 -3.29
N VAL A 58 2.17 -5.84 -3.69
CA VAL A 58 2.58 -5.64 -5.09
C VAL A 58 1.97 -6.71 -6.02
N ILE A 59 2.00 -7.97 -5.61
CA ILE A 59 1.40 -9.07 -6.39
C ILE A 59 -0.11 -8.87 -6.57
N LEU A 60 -0.81 -8.55 -5.50
CA LEU A 60 -2.26 -8.33 -5.54
C LEU A 60 -2.63 -7.13 -6.41
N ILE A 61 -1.89 -6.03 -6.30
CA ILE A 61 -2.08 -4.83 -7.13
C ILE A 61 -1.84 -5.16 -8.61
N ASN A 62 -0.71 -5.81 -8.91
CA ASN A 62 -0.38 -6.18 -10.31
C ASN A 62 -1.46 -7.07 -10.93
N ASN A 63 -1.92 -8.10 -10.20
CA ASN A 63 -2.97 -8.99 -10.67
C ASN A 63 -4.30 -8.25 -10.88
N PHE A 64 -4.66 -7.34 -9.99
CA PHE A 64 -5.85 -6.51 -10.13
C PHE A 64 -5.81 -5.68 -11.42
N TYR A 65 -4.69 -5.01 -11.71
CA TYR A 65 -4.56 -4.21 -12.91
C TYR A 65 -4.53 -5.06 -14.19
N LEU A 66 -3.82 -6.19 -14.18
CA LEU A 66 -3.81 -7.10 -15.32
C LEU A 66 -5.20 -7.66 -15.63
N ASN A 67 -5.94 -8.09 -14.62
CA ASN A 67 -7.24 -8.73 -14.80
C ASN A 67 -8.35 -7.73 -15.21
N ASN A 68 -8.29 -6.48 -14.75
CA ASN A 68 -9.36 -5.52 -14.95
C ASN A 68 -9.04 -4.43 -15.97
N PHE A 69 -7.76 -4.11 -16.18
CA PHE A 69 -7.33 -3.03 -17.09
C PHE A 69 -6.38 -3.51 -18.19
N HIS A 70 -5.93 -4.77 -18.15
CA HIS A 70 -5.08 -5.42 -19.17
C HIS A 70 -3.71 -4.77 -19.39
N PHE A 71 -3.16 -4.10 -18.35
CA PHE A 71 -1.80 -3.57 -18.37
C PHE A 71 -1.07 -3.77 -17.03
N LYS A 72 0.27 -3.73 -17.06
CA LYS A 72 1.11 -3.78 -15.86
C LYS A 72 1.17 -2.39 -15.22
N PRO A 73 0.80 -2.24 -13.93
CA PRO A 73 0.86 -0.95 -13.27
C PRO A 73 2.30 -0.56 -12.92
N LYS A 74 2.64 0.72 -13.08
CA LYS A 74 3.86 1.31 -12.53
C LYS A 74 3.63 1.61 -11.06
N ILE A 75 4.39 0.95 -10.19
CA ILE A 75 4.22 0.99 -8.74
C ILE A 75 5.41 1.70 -8.10
N ALA A 76 5.16 2.79 -7.39
CA ALA A 76 6.15 3.40 -6.50
C ALA A 76 6.02 2.81 -5.10
N ILE A 77 7.13 2.47 -4.47
CA ILE A 77 7.18 2.11 -3.05
C ILE A 77 7.84 3.25 -2.28
N VAL A 78 7.19 3.71 -1.21
CA VAL A 78 7.67 4.77 -0.33
C VAL A 78 8.53 4.18 0.77
N GLY A 79 9.56 4.91 1.19
CA GLY A 79 10.31 4.54 2.38
C GLY A 79 9.51 4.74 3.66
N LEU A 80 9.97 4.18 4.77
CA LEU A 80 9.37 4.39 6.07
C LEU A 80 9.83 5.71 6.69
N ASN A 81 11.15 5.94 6.64
CA ASN A 81 11.81 7.05 7.31
C ASN A 81 11.96 8.27 6.38
N PRO A 82 12.13 9.49 6.92
CA PRO A 82 12.44 10.67 6.12
C PRO A 82 13.64 10.41 5.19
N HIS A 83 13.53 10.85 3.94
CA HIS A 83 14.53 10.65 2.88
C HIS A 83 14.90 9.18 2.60
N CYS A 84 14.11 8.21 3.10
CA CYS A 84 14.37 6.76 3.04
C CYS A 84 15.65 6.36 3.80
N GLU A 85 15.99 7.08 4.85
CA GLU A 85 17.19 6.92 5.67
C GLU A 85 16.84 6.92 7.16
N SER A 86 17.70 6.32 7.97
CA SER A 86 17.64 6.36 9.43
C SER A 86 19.04 6.36 9.99
N PHE A 87 19.24 7.08 11.10
CA PHE A 87 20.50 7.08 11.85
C PHE A 87 20.59 5.94 12.87
N ASP A 88 19.51 5.17 13.03
CA ASP A 88 19.49 4.02 13.95
C ASP A 88 20.31 2.84 13.40
N ASN A 89 20.78 1.97 14.30
CA ASN A 89 21.50 0.75 13.96
C ASN A 89 20.66 -0.20 13.10
N PHE A 90 19.34 -0.15 13.20
CA PHE A 90 18.40 -0.85 12.35
C PHE A 90 17.63 0.17 11.51
N ASN A 91 17.77 0.06 10.20
CA ASN A 91 17.12 0.92 9.21
C ASN A 91 16.22 0.06 8.33
N GLU A 92 14.91 0.20 8.47
CA GLU A 92 13.90 -0.56 7.72
C GLU A 92 14.02 -0.34 6.22
N ASP A 93 14.39 0.87 5.81
CA ASP A 93 14.53 1.22 4.40
C ASP A 93 15.65 0.41 3.73
N GLU A 94 16.83 0.31 4.38
CA GLU A 94 17.97 -0.45 3.86
C GLU A 94 17.83 -1.96 4.08
N MET A 95 17.29 -2.40 5.22
CA MET A 95 17.28 -3.82 5.60
C MET A 95 16.07 -4.60 5.09
N ILE A 96 14.94 -3.91 4.87
CA ILE A 96 13.68 -4.53 4.49
C ILE A 96 13.19 -4.02 3.14
N ILE A 97 12.98 -2.69 2.99
CA ILE A 97 12.25 -2.12 1.87
C ILE A 97 13.06 -2.21 0.59
N LYS A 98 14.26 -1.66 0.56
CA LYS A 98 15.15 -1.61 -0.61
C LYS A 98 15.48 -3.01 -1.17
N PRO A 99 15.90 -4.01 -0.36
CA PRO A 99 16.14 -5.36 -0.86
C PRO A 99 14.87 -6.04 -1.41
N THR A 100 13.69 -5.69 -0.85
CA THR A 100 12.42 -6.20 -1.35
C THR A 100 12.10 -5.62 -2.72
N ILE A 101 12.30 -4.32 -2.92
CA ILE A 101 12.10 -3.65 -4.20
C ILE A 101 13.01 -4.26 -5.27
N ILE A 102 14.31 -4.42 -5.00
CA ILE A 102 15.29 -5.03 -5.92
C ILE A 102 14.82 -6.43 -6.37
N ASN A 103 14.27 -7.20 -5.44
CA ASN A 103 13.73 -8.52 -5.78
C ASN A 103 12.48 -8.44 -6.65
N LEU A 104 11.57 -7.50 -6.36
CA LEU A 104 10.31 -7.32 -7.09
C LEU A 104 10.52 -6.80 -8.51
N GLN A 105 11.51 -5.93 -8.75
CA GLN A 105 11.85 -5.37 -10.06
C GLN A 105 12.16 -6.44 -11.12
N LYS A 106 12.53 -7.64 -10.72
CA LYS A 106 12.77 -8.76 -11.64
C LYS A 106 11.50 -9.23 -12.37
N LYS A 107 10.30 -8.91 -11.85
CA LYS A 107 9.01 -9.40 -12.36
C LYS A 107 7.95 -8.32 -12.54
N PHE A 108 8.06 -7.20 -11.85
CA PHE A 108 7.05 -6.15 -11.77
C PHE A 108 7.65 -4.78 -12.09
N GLU A 109 6.84 -3.86 -12.60
CA GLU A 109 7.22 -2.46 -12.80
C GLU A 109 7.15 -1.69 -11.46
N VAL A 110 8.12 -1.95 -10.60
CA VAL A 110 8.22 -1.39 -9.24
C VAL A 110 9.48 -0.56 -9.13
N SER A 111 9.42 0.55 -8.44
CA SER A 111 10.58 1.42 -8.16
C SER A 111 10.49 2.07 -6.78
N GLY A 112 11.61 2.56 -6.29
CA GLY A 112 11.77 3.15 -4.94
C GLY A 112 13.01 2.61 -4.22
N PRO A 113 13.13 2.81 -2.89
CA PRO A 113 12.18 3.58 -2.10
C PRO A 113 12.21 5.07 -2.45
N TYR A 114 11.06 5.72 -2.41
CA TYR A 114 10.90 7.16 -2.62
C TYR A 114 10.57 7.86 -1.31
N PRO A 115 11.08 9.08 -1.07
CA PRO A 115 10.66 9.89 0.06
C PRO A 115 9.16 10.23 -0.03
N ALA A 116 8.45 10.10 1.10
CA ALA A 116 7.00 10.30 1.15
C ALA A 116 6.58 11.74 0.84
N ASP A 117 7.41 12.72 1.23
CA ASP A 117 7.16 14.15 1.03
C ASP A 117 7.21 14.59 -0.43
N THR A 118 7.97 13.87 -1.28
CA THR A 118 8.20 14.29 -2.66
C THR A 118 7.52 13.41 -3.71
N VAL A 119 7.20 12.15 -3.39
CA VAL A 119 6.58 11.22 -4.36
C VAL A 119 5.18 11.69 -4.81
N PHE A 120 4.46 12.42 -3.97
CA PHE A 120 3.12 12.96 -4.29
C PHE A 120 3.14 14.28 -5.04
N LEU A 121 4.30 14.91 -5.24
CA LEU A 121 4.42 16.08 -6.11
C LEU A 121 3.96 15.73 -7.53
N GLU A 122 3.36 16.70 -8.23
CA GLU A 122 2.66 16.44 -9.49
C GLU A 122 3.51 15.72 -10.54
N ASP A 123 4.72 16.20 -10.77
CA ASP A 123 5.63 15.63 -11.76
C ASP A 123 6.15 14.23 -11.38
N ASN A 124 6.11 13.88 -10.10
CA ASN A 124 6.51 12.57 -9.62
C ASN A 124 5.33 11.60 -9.65
N ARG A 125 4.19 11.96 -9.03
CA ARG A 125 3.04 11.05 -8.94
C ARG A 125 2.46 10.65 -10.31
N LYS A 126 2.54 11.52 -11.32
CA LYS A 126 2.06 11.23 -12.68
C LYS A 126 2.81 10.07 -13.37
N LYS A 127 3.98 9.71 -12.87
CA LYS A 127 4.79 8.60 -13.40
C LYS A 127 4.26 7.23 -12.96
N PHE A 128 3.34 7.18 -11.98
CA PHE A 128 2.90 5.97 -11.32
C PHE A 128 1.39 5.79 -11.38
N ASN A 129 0.97 4.54 -11.43
CA ASN A 129 -0.43 4.16 -11.29
C ASN A 129 -0.80 3.95 -9.82
N VAL A 130 0.16 3.43 -9.02
CA VAL A 130 -0.05 3.12 -7.61
C VAL A 130 1.16 3.54 -6.77
N ILE A 131 0.89 4.15 -5.61
CA ILE A 131 1.90 4.41 -4.59
C ILE A 131 1.63 3.51 -3.38
N VAL A 132 2.61 2.69 -3.02
CA VAL A 132 2.57 1.80 -1.86
C VAL A 132 3.35 2.43 -0.72
N GLY A 133 2.68 2.73 0.39
CA GLY A 133 3.31 3.27 1.60
C GLY A 133 3.38 2.26 2.73
N MET A 134 4.19 2.55 3.72
CA MET A 134 4.42 1.64 4.83
C MET A 134 3.28 1.66 5.85
N TYR A 135 2.56 2.78 5.98
CA TYR A 135 1.43 2.89 6.90
C TYR A 135 0.29 3.73 6.31
N HIS A 136 -0.87 3.62 6.95
CA HIS A 136 -2.15 4.15 6.50
C HIS A 136 -2.07 5.62 6.09
N ASP A 137 -1.75 6.52 7.02
CA ASP A 137 -1.83 7.96 6.77
C ASP A 137 -0.69 8.47 5.87
N GLN A 138 0.40 7.72 5.72
CA GLN A 138 1.49 8.08 4.81
C GLN A 138 1.00 8.24 3.36
N VAL A 139 0.00 7.48 2.98
CA VAL A 139 -0.54 7.50 1.61
C VAL A 139 -1.99 7.99 1.52
N LEU A 140 -2.81 7.78 2.55
CA LEU A 140 -4.19 8.22 2.51
C LEU A 140 -4.33 9.73 2.75
N ALA A 141 -3.54 10.32 3.64
CA ALA A 141 -3.59 11.77 3.86
C ALA A 141 -3.28 12.56 2.58
N PRO A 142 -2.16 12.30 1.85
CA PRO A 142 -1.91 13.00 0.59
C PRO A 142 -2.94 12.65 -0.50
N LEU A 143 -3.42 11.40 -0.59
CA LEU A 143 -4.46 11.06 -1.56
C LEU A 143 -5.74 11.86 -1.32
N LYS A 144 -6.20 11.96 -0.07
CA LYS A 144 -7.41 12.71 0.29
C LYS A 144 -7.22 14.22 0.09
N THR A 145 -6.04 14.75 0.35
CA THR A 145 -5.72 16.15 0.03
C THR A 145 -5.82 16.42 -1.47
N LEU A 146 -5.46 15.46 -2.32
CA LEU A 146 -5.48 15.61 -3.78
C LEU A 146 -6.87 15.37 -4.39
N PHE A 147 -7.63 14.43 -3.87
CA PHE A 147 -8.83 13.90 -4.52
C PHE A 147 -10.08 13.92 -3.62
N GLU A 148 -9.97 14.38 -2.39
CA GLU A 148 -11.08 14.44 -1.42
C GLU A 148 -11.78 13.07 -1.28
N TYR A 149 -13.07 13.00 -1.58
CA TYR A 149 -13.88 11.77 -1.56
C TYR A 149 -14.01 11.08 -2.94
N ASN A 150 -13.23 11.52 -3.95
CA ASN A 150 -13.28 10.94 -5.29
C ASN A 150 -12.41 9.67 -5.42
N ALA A 151 -12.51 8.77 -4.48
CA ALA A 151 -11.85 7.49 -4.50
C ALA A 151 -12.77 6.39 -3.93
N ILE A 152 -12.45 5.14 -4.22
CA ILE A 152 -13.12 3.97 -3.67
C ILE A 152 -12.12 3.05 -3.00
N ASN A 153 -12.56 2.35 -1.95
CA ASN A 153 -11.77 1.33 -1.30
C ASN A 153 -12.06 -0.03 -1.91
N ILE A 154 -11.08 -0.64 -2.54
CA ILE A 154 -11.15 -1.98 -3.12
C ILE A 154 -10.34 -2.93 -2.23
N THR A 155 -10.97 -3.95 -1.68
CA THR A 155 -10.25 -5.00 -0.93
C THR A 155 -9.80 -6.08 -1.90
N LEU A 156 -8.50 -6.15 -2.16
CA LEU A 156 -7.87 -7.17 -2.98
C LEU A 156 -7.56 -8.44 -2.18
N GLY A 157 -7.52 -9.58 -2.87
CA GLY A 157 -7.16 -10.88 -2.27
C GLY A 157 -8.32 -11.65 -1.66
N LEU A 158 -9.53 -11.15 -1.76
CA LEU A 158 -10.76 -11.90 -1.45
C LEU A 158 -11.19 -12.75 -2.66
N PRO A 159 -11.95 -13.83 -2.46
CA PRO A 159 -12.50 -14.63 -3.57
C PRO A 159 -13.64 -13.92 -4.34
N PHE A 160 -13.97 -12.72 -3.98
CA PHE A 160 -14.96 -11.84 -4.61
C PHE A 160 -14.47 -10.38 -4.59
N ILE A 161 -15.07 -9.54 -5.43
CA ILE A 161 -14.77 -8.11 -5.44
C ILE A 161 -15.52 -7.42 -4.30
N ARG A 162 -14.78 -6.76 -3.40
CA ARG A 162 -15.35 -5.91 -2.35
C ARG A 162 -14.96 -4.46 -2.59
N ILE A 163 -15.96 -3.63 -2.83
CA ILE A 163 -15.82 -2.19 -3.03
C ILE A 163 -16.64 -1.46 -1.97
N THR A 164 -16.07 -0.44 -1.38
CA THR A 164 -16.74 0.46 -0.43
C THR A 164 -16.33 1.91 -0.70
N PRO A 165 -17.08 2.90 -0.21
CA PRO A 165 -16.54 4.25 -0.10
C PRO A 165 -15.19 4.24 0.62
N ASP A 166 -14.33 5.21 0.32
CA ASP A 166 -13.01 5.35 0.95
C ASP A 166 -13.06 6.12 2.29
N HIS A 167 -14.24 6.47 2.73
CA HIS A 167 -14.55 7.17 3.99
C HIS A 167 -15.50 6.33 4.85
N GLY A 168 -15.36 6.47 6.15
CA GLY A 168 -16.28 5.92 7.15
C GLY A 168 -17.41 6.88 7.47
#